data_32b5cdee4c0a3ae6845e8b0f0fcbcf5f
#
_entry.id   32b5cdee4c0a3ae6845e8b0f0fcbcf5f
#
_cell.length_a   1.000
_cell.length_b   1.000
_cell.length_c   1.000
_cell.angle_alpha   90.00
_cell.angle_beta   90.00
_cell.angle_gamma   90.00
#
_symmetry.space_group_name_H-M   'P 1'
#
loop_
_entity.id
_entity.type
_entity.pdbx_description
1 polymer ?
#
loop_
_entity_poly.entity_id
_entity_poly.type
_entity_poly.pdbx_seq_one_letter_code
_entity_poly.pdbx_strand_id
1 'polypeptide(L)' 'MDAKELVDQVRDAARRHNKTWENLVPDEFRVDFAHEEAEELAYAEMATAKRALRDHICETYGLTIRELASLAMP' A
#
# COMPACT_ATOMS: atom_id res chain seq x y z
N MET A 1 9.90 15.65 1.28
CA MET A 1 10.14 14.20 1.24
C MET A 1 10.46 13.80 -0.19
N ASP A 2 11.56 13.09 -0.41
CA ASP A 2 11.93 12.72 -1.77
C ASP A 2 11.22 11.44 -2.24
N ALA A 3 11.33 11.16 -3.53
CA ALA A 3 10.64 10.01 -4.14
C ALA A 3 11.12 8.67 -3.56
N LYS A 4 12.41 8.57 -3.23
CA LYS A 4 12.96 7.34 -2.65
C LYS A 4 12.37 7.05 -1.28
N GLU A 5 12.22 8.07 -0.44
CA GLU A 5 11.59 7.91 0.87
C GLU A 5 10.13 7.44 0.74
N LEU A 6 9.41 8.01 -0.21
CA LEU A 6 8.02 7.60 -0.47
C LEU A 6 7.92 6.16 -0.96
N VAL A 7 8.82 5.75 -1.84
CA VAL A 7 8.90 4.36 -2.31
C VAL A 7 9.21 3.42 -1.16
N ASP A 8 10.18 3.78 -0.31
CA ASP A 8 10.55 2.96 0.84
C ASP A 8 9.40 2.84 1.84
N GLN A 9 8.63 3.91 2.03
CA GLN A 9 7.42 3.87 2.88
C GLN A 9 6.37 2.90 2.33
N VAL A 10 6.15 2.89 1.01
CA VAL A 10 5.23 1.94 0.39
C VAL A 10 5.71 0.51 0.57
N ARG A 11 6.99 0.26 0.34
CA ARG A 11 7.59 -1.08 0.51
C ARG A 11 7.47 -1.58 1.94
N ASP A 12 7.75 -0.72 2.91
CA ASP A 12 7.67 -1.08 4.32
C ASP A 12 6.21 -1.33 4.74
N ALA A 13 5.29 -0.47 4.30
CA ALA A 13 3.88 -0.65 4.60
C ALA A 13 3.33 -1.93 3.95
N ALA A 14 3.74 -2.24 2.73
CA ALA A 14 3.34 -3.48 2.04
C ALA A 14 3.86 -4.71 2.76
N ARG A 15 5.09 -4.67 3.27
CA ARG A 15 5.66 -5.77 4.06
C ARG A 15 4.87 -5.99 5.35
N ARG A 16 4.52 -4.91 6.05
CA ARG A 16 3.71 -4.99 7.28
C ARG A 16 2.33 -5.56 6.97
N HIS A 17 1.72 -5.14 5.89
CA HIS A 17 0.42 -5.66 5.46
C HIS A 17 0.49 -7.15 5.13
N ASN A 18 1.50 -7.58 4.39
CA ASN A 18 1.69 -9.00 4.07
C ASN A 18 1.82 -9.84 5.34
N LYS A 19 2.56 -9.36 6.33
CA LYS A 19 2.74 -10.08 7.59
C LYS A 19 1.42 -10.19 8.37
N THR A 20 0.62 -9.13 8.39
CA THR A 20 -0.68 -9.17 9.05
C THR A 20 -1.65 -10.07 8.31
N TRP A 21 -1.59 -10.10 6.98
CA TRP A 21 -2.40 -11.00 6.17
C TRP A 21 -2.04 -12.47 6.45
N GLU A 22 -0.76 -12.79 6.55
CA GLU A 22 -0.31 -14.14 6.89
C GLU A 22 -0.83 -14.59 8.26
N ASN A 23 -0.90 -13.68 9.23
CA ASN A 23 -1.45 -13.96 10.54
C ASN A 23 -2.97 -14.13 10.52
N LEU A 24 -3.67 -13.35 9.68
CA LEU A 24 -5.13 -13.41 9.53
C LEU A 24 -5.55 -14.69 8.82
N VAL A 25 -4.80 -15.08 7.78
CA VAL A 25 -5.10 -16.28 6.97
C VAL A 25 -3.89 -17.21 7.01
N PRO A 26 -3.71 -17.95 8.14
CA PRO A 26 -2.54 -18.82 8.31
C PRO A 26 -2.50 -20.00 7.34
N ASP A 27 -3.65 -20.41 6.81
CA ASP A 27 -3.72 -21.39 5.71
C ASP A 27 -4.96 -21.10 4.85
N GLU A 28 -5.10 -21.80 3.72
CA GLU A 28 -6.16 -21.54 2.74
C GLU A 28 -7.58 -21.84 3.23
N PHE A 29 -7.72 -22.50 4.36
CA PHE A 29 -9.02 -22.90 4.92
C PHE A 29 -9.36 -22.21 6.24
N ARG A 30 -8.48 -21.34 6.73
CA ARG A 30 -8.68 -20.72 8.05
C ARG A 30 -8.46 -19.22 7.99
N VAL A 31 -9.36 -18.50 8.68
CA VAL A 31 -9.21 -17.07 8.94
C VAL A 31 -9.18 -16.89 10.45
N ASP A 32 -8.12 -16.28 10.97
CA ASP A 32 -7.98 -15.99 12.39
C ASP A 32 -8.49 -14.57 12.66
N PHE A 33 -9.75 -14.46 13.05
CA PHE A 33 -10.41 -13.18 13.29
C PHE A 33 -9.77 -12.35 14.41
N ALA A 34 -8.94 -12.95 15.25
CA ALA A 34 -8.21 -12.21 16.28
C ALA A 34 -7.19 -11.23 15.69
N HIS A 35 -6.78 -11.45 14.42
CA HIS A 35 -5.82 -10.59 13.70
C HIS A 35 -6.48 -9.65 12.69
N GLU A 36 -7.81 -9.62 12.60
CA GLU A 36 -8.52 -8.82 11.59
C GLU A 36 -8.27 -7.33 11.75
N GLU A 37 -8.31 -6.82 12.97
CA GLU A 37 -8.09 -5.40 13.24
C GLU A 37 -6.67 -4.97 12.85
N ALA A 38 -5.68 -5.79 13.14
CA ALA A 38 -4.29 -5.50 12.77
C ALA A 38 -4.10 -5.49 11.25
N GLU A 39 -4.77 -6.39 10.53
CA GLU A 39 -4.73 -6.43 9.07
C GLU A 39 -5.38 -5.18 8.46
N GLU A 40 -6.55 -4.78 8.95
CA GLU A 40 -7.25 -3.59 8.49
C GLU A 40 -6.43 -2.33 8.69
N LEU A 41 -5.77 -2.20 9.85
CA LEU A 41 -4.91 -1.06 10.15
C LEU A 41 -3.70 -1.02 9.22
N ALA A 42 -3.05 -2.17 9.01
CA ALA A 42 -1.90 -2.26 8.11
C ALA A 42 -2.29 -1.96 6.66
N TYR A 43 -3.47 -2.42 6.22
CA TYR A 43 -4.00 -2.09 4.90
C TYR A 43 -4.20 -0.58 4.74
N ALA A 44 -4.77 0.09 5.74
CA ALA A 44 -4.98 1.53 5.72
C ALA A 44 -3.66 2.30 5.66
N GLU A 45 -2.63 1.85 6.40
CA GLU A 45 -1.30 2.44 6.35
C GLU A 45 -0.67 2.29 4.96
N MET A 46 -0.80 1.12 4.35
CA MET A 46 -0.31 0.86 3.00
C MET A 46 -1.02 1.75 1.97
N ALA A 47 -2.34 1.88 2.07
CA ALA A 47 -3.13 2.73 1.18
C ALA A 47 -2.72 4.20 1.29
N THR A 48 -2.47 4.67 2.51
CA THR A 48 -1.99 6.04 2.77
C THR A 48 -0.61 6.27 2.15
N ALA A 49 0.32 5.31 2.32
CA ALA A 49 1.66 5.41 1.75
C ALA A 49 1.63 5.43 0.23
N LYS A 50 0.81 4.58 -0.39
CA LYS A 50 0.64 4.54 -1.85
C LYS A 50 0.05 5.83 -2.38
N ARG A 51 -0.90 6.42 -1.67
CA ARG A 51 -1.51 7.69 -2.05
C ARG A 51 -0.50 8.83 -2.02
N ALA A 52 0.34 8.88 -0.98
CA ALA A 52 1.39 9.88 -0.88
C ALA A 52 2.38 9.79 -2.04
N LEU A 53 2.79 8.57 -2.41
CA LEU A 53 3.67 8.36 -3.58
C LEU A 53 2.99 8.78 -4.86
N ARG A 54 1.74 8.39 -5.07
CA ARG A 54 0.95 8.77 -6.24
C ARG A 54 0.87 10.29 -6.39
N ASP A 55 0.55 10.99 -5.32
CA ASP A 55 0.40 12.44 -5.34
C ASP A 55 1.73 13.12 -5.67
N HIS A 56 2.84 12.60 -5.13
CA HIS A 56 4.17 13.10 -5.43
C HIS A 56 4.51 12.94 -6.93
N ILE A 57 4.23 11.80 -7.51
CA ILE A 57 4.47 11.53 -8.94
C ILE A 57 3.64 12.49 -9.80
N CYS A 58 2.36 12.62 -9.49
CA CYS A 58 1.47 13.50 -10.23
C CYS A 58 1.95 14.96 -10.17
N GLU A 59 2.35 15.42 -9.00
CA GLU A 59 2.84 16.78 -8.82
C GLU A 59 4.18 17.00 -9.54
N THR A 60 5.10 16.05 -9.42
CA THR A 60 6.45 16.15 -10.01
C THR A 60 6.42 16.17 -11.52
N TYR A 61 5.56 15.37 -12.14
CA TYR A 61 5.50 15.22 -13.60
C TYR A 61 4.31 15.94 -14.23
N GLY A 62 3.51 16.66 -13.45
CA GLY A 62 2.37 17.40 -13.97
C GLY A 62 1.26 16.50 -14.53
N LEU A 63 1.05 15.35 -13.90
CA LEU A 63 0.05 14.37 -14.32
C LEU A 63 -1.19 14.43 -13.45
N THR A 64 -2.35 14.10 -14.05
CA THR A 64 -3.54 13.78 -13.26
C THR A 64 -3.47 12.32 -12.80
N ILE A 65 -4.27 11.97 -11.80
CA ILE A 65 -4.38 10.58 -11.34
C ILE A 65 -4.81 9.68 -12.50
N ARG A 66 -5.72 10.15 -13.33
CA ARG A 66 -6.22 9.41 -14.48
C ARG A 66 -5.12 9.12 -15.51
N GLU A 67 -4.29 10.13 -15.79
CA GLU A 67 -3.15 9.96 -16.70
C GLU A 67 -2.14 8.98 -16.16
N LEU A 68 -1.82 9.09 -14.86
CA LEU A 68 -0.89 8.17 -14.22
C LEU A 68 -1.40 6.72 -14.29
N ALA A 69 -2.67 6.51 -14.00
CA ALA A 69 -3.28 5.18 -14.08
C ALA A 69 -3.20 4.62 -15.52
N SER A 70 -3.46 5.47 -16.51
CA SER A 70 -3.40 5.07 -17.92
C SER A 70 -1.99 4.67 -18.35
N LEU A 71 -0.95 5.35 -17.84
CA LEU A 71 0.44 5.02 -18.14
C LEU A 71 0.94 3.78 -17.40
N ALA A 72 0.45 3.54 -16.20
CA ALA A 72 0.90 2.44 -15.35
C ALA A 72 0.20 1.12 -15.67
N MET A 73 -0.96 1.15 -16.31
CA MET A 73 -1.73 -0.04 -16.67
C MET A 73 -1.63 -0.31 -18.17
N PRO A 74 -1.24 -1.53 -18.55
CA PRO A 74 -1.16 -1.90 -19.96
C PRO A 74 -2.53 -1.93 -20.64
#